data_91447ed0249aae5e2305e72880fe7f67
#
_entry.id   91447ed0249aae5e2305e72880fe7f67
#
_cell.length_a   1.000
_cell.length_b   1.000
_cell.length_c   1.000
_cell.angle_alpha   90.00
_cell.angle_beta   90.00
_cell.angle_gamma   90.00
#
_symmetry.space_group_name_H-M   'P 1'
#
loop_
_entity.id
_entity.type
_entity.pdbx_description
1 polymer ?
#
loop_
_entity_poly.entity_id
_entity_poly.type
_entity_poly.pdbx_seq_one_letter_code
_entity_poly.pdbx_strand_id
1 'polypeptide(L)'
;MGQGVSPDGHFRLYAPCLHGRGRLFDENWYDSFESSHPQIHLDVWHQPTATCFESLVLGISDAAISFEEPRDGVLSSKCLGEKELKVLSCPAGHQSVGAMTVRELLSGRLAVPINLSPCLNAINQCPEAQLVNFRFRDVEYGSRAQAEFLQAGGLILSFSGSSLASDGLEVSECSIEGSHDVALPIYFCYRQNAWTDRHQTVFLHLLRHLAS
;
A
#
# COMPACT_ATOMS: atom_id res chain seq x y z
N MET A 1 -5.59 32.95 -8.82
CA MET A 1 -4.33 32.39 -9.34
C MET A 1 -4.61 30.99 -9.80
N GLY A 2 -4.24 30.67 -11.02
CA GLY A 2 -4.83 29.64 -11.85
C GLY A 2 -4.72 28.23 -11.31
N GLN A 3 -5.82 27.52 -11.42
CA GLN A 3 -5.94 26.10 -11.23
C GLN A 3 -5.04 25.39 -12.24
N GLY A 4 -4.00 24.72 -11.74
CA GLY A 4 -3.17 23.85 -12.55
C GLY A 4 -3.90 22.56 -12.93
N VAL A 5 -4.91 22.67 -13.79
CA VAL A 5 -5.43 21.52 -14.51
C VAL A 5 -4.50 21.37 -15.71
N SER A 6 -3.85 20.22 -15.84
CA SER A 6 -3.05 19.91 -17.01
C SER A 6 -3.93 20.10 -18.26
N PRO A 7 -3.58 20.97 -19.22
CA PRO A 7 -4.45 21.30 -20.36
C PRO A 7 -4.64 20.11 -21.31
N ASP A 8 -3.83 19.07 -21.23
CA ASP A 8 -3.66 18.06 -22.28
C ASP A 8 -4.34 16.70 -22.01
N GLY A 9 -5.36 16.66 -21.14
CA GLY A 9 -6.04 15.38 -20.85
C GLY A 9 -5.29 14.45 -19.90
N HIS A 10 -4.08 14.79 -19.47
CA HIS A 10 -3.29 14.04 -18.51
C HIS A 10 -3.87 14.10 -17.11
N PHE A 11 -3.82 12.97 -16.40
CA PHE A 11 -4.13 12.84 -14.99
C PHE A 11 -2.98 12.11 -14.30
N ARG A 12 -2.28 12.78 -13.40
CA ARG A 12 -1.12 12.23 -12.69
C ARG A 12 -1.53 11.67 -11.34
N LEU A 13 -1.45 10.34 -11.23
CA LEU A 13 -1.74 9.60 -10.01
C LEU A 13 -0.43 9.13 -9.38
N TYR A 14 -0.17 9.54 -8.15
CA TYR A 14 0.94 9.01 -7.37
C TYR A 14 0.44 7.90 -6.46
N ALA A 15 1.12 6.77 -6.47
CA ALA A 15 0.81 5.61 -5.65
C ALA A 15 2.00 5.25 -4.76
N PRO A 16 1.79 4.71 -3.55
CA PRO A 16 2.87 4.31 -2.68
C PRO A 16 3.68 3.17 -3.31
N CYS A 17 5.01 3.24 -3.18
CA CYS A 17 5.86 2.10 -3.50
C CYS A 17 5.49 0.93 -2.62
N LEU A 18 5.26 -0.23 -3.22
CA LEU A 18 4.94 -1.47 -2.54
C LEU A 18 6.05 -2.49 -2.79
N HIS A 19 6.10 -3.55 -1.97
CA HIS A 19 7.09 -4.60 -2.14
C HIS A 19 6.97 -5.27 -3.49
N GLY A 20 8.09 -5.41 -4.15
CA GLY A 20 8.20 -6.20 -5.36
C GLY A 20 7.10 -5.88 -6.38
N ARG A 21 6.23 -6.84 -6.65
CA ARG A 21 5.04 -6.67 -7.48
C ARG A 21 3.76 -6.56 -6.65
N GLY A 22 3.85 -6.07 -5.41
CA GLY A 22 2.68 -5.86 -4.58
C GLY A 22 1.65 -4.98 -5.29
N ARG A 23 0.46 -5.51 -5.51
CA ARG A 23 -0.60 -4.85 -6.27
C ARG A 23 -1.72 -4.44 -5.32
N LEU A 24 -2.04 -3.16 -5.31
CA LEU A 24 -3.24 -2.67 -4.63
C LEU A 24 -4.51 -3.00 -5.40
N PHE A 25 -4.40 -3.03 -6.72
CA PHE A 25 -5.49 -3.24 -7.66
C PHE A 25 -5.22 -4.49 -8.49
N ASP A 26 -6.23 -5.04 -9.15
CA ASP A 26 -6.06 -6.18 -10.04
C ASP A 26 -5.06 -5.90 -11.18
N GLU A 27 -4.59 -6.97 -11.87
CA GLU A 27 -3.53 -6.84 -12.88
C GLU A 27 -3.94 -5.99 -14.08
N ASN A 28 -5.23 -5.94 -14.35
CA ASN A 28 -5.78 -5.34 -15.56
C ASN A 28 -6.37 -3.94 -15.33
N TRP A 29 -6.27 -3.41 -14.10
CA TRP A 29 -6.93 -2.14 -13.76
C TRP A 29 -6.51 -0.98 -14.67
N TYR A 30 -5.23 -0.91 -15.02
CA TYR A 30 -4.68 0.17 -15.84
C TYR A 30 -5.16 0.06 -17.29
N ASP A 31 -5.02 -1.12 -17.90
CA ASP A 31 -5.45 -1.37 -19.28
C ASP A 31 -6.98 -1.20 -19.43
N SER A 32 -7.72 -1.63 -18.40
CA SER A 32 -9.16 -1.44 -18.31
C SER A 32 -9.54 0.04 -18.20
N PHE A 33 -8.73 0.83 -17.48
CA PHE A 33 -8.94 2.29 -17.40
C PHE A 33 -8.74 2.94 -18.78
N GLU A 34 -7.62 2.72 -19.44
CA GLU A 34 -7.32 3.30 -20.74
C GLU A 34 -8.37 2.93 -21.79
N SER A 35 -8.81 1.66 -21.80
CA SER A 35 -9.84 1.18 -22.72
C SER A 35 -11.20 1.84 -22.48
N SER A 36 -11.56 2.07 -21.20
CA SER A 36 -12.87 2.62 -20.81
C SER A 36 -12.92 4.15 -20.88
N HIS A 37 -11.77 4.81 -20.75
CA HIS A 37 -11.64 6.26 -20.64
C HIS A 37 -10.53 6.82 -21.53
N PRO A 38 -10.58 6.60 -22.86
CA PRO A 38 -9.50 6.98 -23.80
C PRO A 38 -9.24 8.49 -23.86
N GLN A 39 -10.15 9.30 -23.31
CA GLN A 39 -10.00 10.76 -23.22
C GLN A 39 -9.17 11.22 -22.03
N ILE A 40 -8.80 10.31 -21.10
CA ILE A 40 -7.98 10.61 -19.93
C ILE A 40 -6.68 9.81 -20.05
N HIS A 41 -5.58 10.51 -20.25
CA HIS A 41 -4.26 9.88 -20.20
C HIS A 41 -3.81 9.79 -18.74
N LEU A 42 -3.76 8.56 -18.20
CA LEU A 42 -3.42 8.30 -16.79
C LEU A 42 -1.93 8.01 -16.65
N ASP A 43 -1.20 8.92 -16.01
CA ASP A 43 0.20 8.73 -15.63
C ASP A 43 0.29 8.23 -14.19
N VAL A 44 0.77 7.01 -13.96
CA VAL A 44 0.93 6.43 -12.63
C VAL A 44 2.39 6.40 -12.22
N TRP A 45 2.69 7.04 -11.08
CA TRP A 45 4.04 7.13 -10.51
C TRP A 45 4.08 6.49 -9.13
N HIS A 46 5.05 5.61 -8.91
CA HIS A 46 5.26 4.97 -7.62
C HIS A 46 6.31 5.73 -6.81
N GLN A 47 5.91 6.24 -5.64
CA GLN A 47 6.73 7.10 -4.78
C GLN A 47 6.48 6.78 -3.30
N PRO A 48 7.39 7.16 -2.37
CA PRO A 48 7.09 7.17 -0.95
C PRO A 48 5.90 8.07 -0.62
N THR A 49 5.09 7.70 0.38
CA THR A 49 3.85 8.44 0.74
C THR A 49 4.11 9.93 1.01
N ALA A 50 5.21 10.27 1.70
CA ALA A 50 5.56 11.68 1.94
C ALA A 50 5.74 12.45 0.64
N THR A 51 6.43 11.88 -0.36
CA THR A 51 6.61 12.47 -1.70
C THR A 51 5.28 12.60 -2.43
N CYS A 52 4.35 11.65 -2.25
CA CYS A 52 3.01 11.72 -2.83
C CYS A 52 2.25 12.95 -2.30
N PHE A 53 2.28 13.19 -1.00
CA PHE A 53 1.61 14.36 -0.40
C PHE A 53 2.26 15.70 -0.79
N GLU A 54 3.59 15.77 -0.76
CA GLU A 54 4.30 16.97 -1.25
C GLU A 54 3.94 17.29 -2.70
N SER A 55 3.91 16.29 -3.56
CA SER A 55 3.56 16.46 -4.98
C SER A 55 2.13 16.97 -5.16
N LEU A 56 1.19 16.53 -4.32
CA LEU A 56 -0.18 17.04 -4.31
C LEU A 56 -0.23 18.50 -3.89
N VAL A 57 0.43 18.86 -2.79
CA VAL A 57 0.46 20.25 -2.28
C VAL A 57 1.05 21.18 -3.32
N LEU A 58 2.15 20.76 -3.97
CA LEU A 58 2.82 21.55 -5.02
C LEU A 58 2.06 21.55 -6.36
N GLY A 59 1.02 20.73 -6.53
CA GLY A 59 0.27 20.62 -7.78
C GLY A 59 1.02 19.90 -8.89
N ILE A 60 2.03 19.08 -8.54
CA ILE A 60 2.76 18.23 -9.48
C ILE A 60 1.94 17.01 -9.84
N SER A 61 1.17 16.46 -8.89
CA SER A 61 0.19 15.41 -9.12
C SER A 61 -1.24 15.91 -8.94
N ASP A 62 -2.18 15.24 -9.60
CA ASP A 62 -3.62 15.52 -9.48
C ASP A 62 -4.23 14.77 -8.30
N ALA A 63 -3.82 13.51 -8.10
CA ALA A 63 -4.24 12.67 -6.99
C ALA A 63 -3.08 11.80 -6.48
N ALA A 64 -3.27 11.24 -5.28
CA ALA A 64 -2.39 10.24 -4.71
C ALA A 64 -3.18 9.15 -3.98
N ILE A 65 -2.63 7.95 -3.96
CA ILE A 65 -3.07 6.85 -3.09
C ILE A 65 -2.25 6.91 -1.81
N SER A 66 -2.90 6.68 -0.68
CA SER A 66 -2.26 6.63 0.63
C SER A 66 -2.89 5.58 1.52
N PHE A 67 -2.15 5.09 2.51
CA PHE A 67 -2.62 4.22 3.59
C PHE A 67 -2.95 5.00 4.87
N GLU A 68 -2.85 6.31 4.82
CA GLU A 68 -3.23 7.21 5.91
C GLU A 68 -3.96 8.43 5.37
N GLU A 69 -4.84 8.98 6.17
CA GLU A 69 -5.49 10.25 5.83
C GLU A 69 -4.49 11.41 5.92
N PRO A 70 -4.54 12.35 4.97
CA PRO A 70 -3.75 13.57 5.09
C PRO A 70 -4.19 14.37 6.33
N ARG A 71 -3.21 14.87 7.07
CA ARG A 71 -3.46 15.58 8.33
C ARG A 71 -3.49 17.10 8.17
N ASP A 72 -3.07 17.61 7.03
CA ASP A 72 -3.10 19.03 6.74
C ASP A 72 -4.45 19.43 6.11
N GLY A 73 -4.92 20.64 6.40
CA GLY A 73 -6.18 21.15 5.87
C GLY A 73 -6.13 21.56 4.39
N VAL A 74 -5.02 21.28 3.69
CA VAL A 74 -4.83 21.58 2.26
C VAL A 74 -5.26 20.41 1.38
N LEU A 75 -5.13 19.19 1.91
CA LEU A 75 -5.51 17.96 1.23
C LEU A 75 -6.84 17.43 1.77
N SER A 76 -7.55 16.74 0.92
CA SER A 76 -8.77 15.99 1.24
C SER A 76 -8.61 14.55 0.79
N SER A 77 -9.35 13.63 1.39
CA SER A 77 -9.34 12.22 1.03
C SER A 77 -10.73 11.63 0.85
N LYS A 78 -10.80 10.56 0.10
CA LYS A 78 -11.95 9.65 0.03
C LYS A 78 -11.46 8.23 0.22
N CYS A 79 -12.14 7.48 1.09
CA CYS A 79 -11.83 6.07 1.28
C CYS A 79 -12.15 5.28 0.01
N LEU A 80 -11.18 4.52 -0.49
CA LEU A 80 -11.36 3.55 -1.57
C LEU A 80 -11.79 2.18 -1.03
N GLY A 81 -11.43 1.86 0.22
CA GLY A 81 -11.71 0.58 0.86
C GLY A 81 -10.56 0.18 1.78
N GLU A 82 -10.49 -1.11 2.07
CA GLU A 82 -9.52 -1.67 3.00
C GLU A 82 -8.95 -2.98 2.44
N LYS A 83 -7.71 -3.28 2.79
CA LYS A 83 -7.06 -4.59 2.55
C LYS A 83 -6.69 -5.21 3.89
N GLU A 84 -6.86 -6.53 4.00
CA GLU A 84 -6.40 -7.27 5.17
C GLU A 84 -4.87 -7.27 5.24
N LEU A 85 -4.31 -6.98 6.42
CA LEU A 85 -2.88 -7.13 6.65
C LEU A 85 -2.47 -8.60 6.66
N LYS A 86 -1.39 -8.90 5.99
CA LYS A 86 -0.77 -10.21 5.88
C LYS A 86 0.70 -10.14 6.23
N VAL A 87 1.29 -11.29 6.45
CA VAL A 87 2.72 -11.45 6.66
C VAL A 87 3.26 -12.38 5.59
N LEU A 88 4.31 -11.94 4.92
CA LEU A 88 5.05 -12.77 3.99
C LEU A 88 6.14 -13.53 4.73
N SER A 89 6.24 -14.83 4.48
CA SER A 89 7.25 -15.72 5.02
C SER A 89 7.77 -16.69 3.95
N CYS A 90 8.95 -17.25 4.18
CA CYS A 90 9.48 -18.34 3.34
C CYS A 90 9.25 -19.67 4.05
N PRO A 91 8.62 -20.68 3.41
CA PRO A 91 8.37 -21.98 4.01
C PRO A 91 9.65 -22.71 4.49
N ALA A 92 10.79 -22.45 3.86
CA ALA A 92 12.07 -23.02 4.26
C ALA A 92 12.55 -22.58 5.66
N GLY A 93 12.05 -21.43 6.16
CA GLY A 93 12.43 -20.86 7.45
C GLY A 93 11.37 -20.98 8.55
N HIS A 94 10.12 -21.17 8.17
CA HIS A 94 8.98 -21.33 9.07
C HIS A 94 8.09 -22.45 8.56
N GLN A 95 7.58 -23.30 9.46
CA GLN A 95 6.48 -24.19 9.11
C GLN A 95 5.34 -23.29 8.59
N SER A 96 4.75 -23.67 7.45
CA SER A 96 3.64 -22.96 6.83
C SER A 96 2.44 -22.92 7.77
N VAL A 97 2.42 -21.93 8.65
CA VAL A 97 1.30 -21.67 9.56
C VAL A 97 0.34 -20.78 8.79
N GLY A 98 -0.89 -21.22 8.60
CA GLY A 98 -1.91 -20.44 7.87
C GLY A 98 -2.28 -19.14 8.57
N ALA A 99 -1.97 -19.03 9.86
CA ALA A 99 -2.17 -17.82 10.67
C ALA A 99 -1.06 -17.71 11.73
N MET A 100 -0.75 -16.48 12.11
CA MET A 100 0.28 -16.12 13.10
C MET A 100 -0.31 -15.15 14.11
N THR A 101 -0.07 -15.37 15.39
CA THR A 101 -0.48 -14.42 16.43
C THR A 101 0.34 -13.13 16.36
N VAL A 102 -0.20 -12.02 16.85
CA VAL A 102 0.56 -10.76 16.97
C VAL A 102 1.83 -10.96 17.81
N ARG A 103 1.78 -11.79 18.82
CA ARG A 103 2.94 -12.12 19.66
C ARG A 103 4.06 -12.82 18.89
N GLU A 104 3.72 -13.82 18.09
CA GLU A 104 4.68 -14.53 17.24
C GLU A 104 5.29 -13.59 16.21
N LEU A 105 4.45 -12.76 15.56
CA LEU A 105 4.87 -11.73 14.61
C LEU A 105 5.92 -10.80 15.25
N LEU A 106 5.63 -10.26 16.43
CA LEU A 106 6.49 -9.29 17.07
C LEU A 106 7.73 -9.91 17.74
N SER A 107 7.69 -11.22 18.04
CA SER A 107 8.85 -11.97 18.53
C SER A 107 9.81 -12.38 17.41
N GLY A 108 9.33 -12.35 16.15
CA GLY A 108 10.10 -12.68 14.98
C GLY A 108 10.99 -11.52 14.49
N ARG A 109 11.69 -11.79 13.39
CA ARG A 109 12.45 -10.75 12.66
C ARG A 109 11.51 -10.07 11.66
N LEU A 110 10.75 -9.08 12.12
CA LEU A 110 9.77 -8.37 11.29
C LEU A 110 10.43 -7.21 10.54
N ALA A 111 10.22 -7.16 9.24
CA ALA A 111 10.45 -5.99 8.41
C ALA A 111 9.10 -5.33 8.06
N VAL A 112 9.07 -4.01 8.20
CA VAL A 112 7.90 -3.20 7.86
C VAL A 112 8.28 -2.23 6.75
N PRO A 113 7.61 -2.30 5.60
CA PRO A 113 7.81 -1.32 4.55
C PRO A 113 7.47 0.07 5.02
N ILE A 114 8.26 1.05 4.58
CA ILE A 114 8.08 2.44 5.02
C ILE A 114 6.64 2.94 4.79
N ASN A 115 6.02 2.56 3.68
CA ASN A 115 4.65 2.97 3.34
C ASN A 115 3.58 2.22 4.15
N LEU A 116 3.93 1.11 4.82
CA LEU A 116 3.07 0.38 5.74
C LEU A 116 3.34 0.73 7.21
N SER A 117 4.25 1.65 7.48
CA SER A 117 4.56 2.09 8.86
C SER A 117 3.32 2.59 9.64
N PRO A 118 2.30 3.22 9.04
CA PRO A 118 1.08 3.56 9.76
C PRO A 118 0.36 2.35 10.37
N CYS A 119 0.48 1.16 9.76
CA CYS A 119 -0.13 -0.07 10.26
C CYS A 119 0.49 -0.54 11.57
N LEU A 120 1.75 -0.16 11.86
CA LEU A 120 2.38 -0.46 13.15
C LEU A 120 1.61 0.12 14.33
N ASN A 121 1.00 1.28 14.15
CA ASN A 121 0.20 1.89 15.22
C ASN A 121 -1.02 1.02 15.55
N ALA A 122 -1.67 0.44 14.54
CA ALA A 122 -2.79 -0.46 14.73
C ALA A 122 -2.35 -1.78 15.38
N ILE A 123 -1.23 -2.37 14.94
CA ILE A 123 -0.65 -3.57 15.56
C ILE A 123 -0.26 -3.29 17.03
N ASN A 124 0.35 -2.13 17.31
CA ASN A 124 0.76 -1.75 18.66
C ASN A 124 -0.42 -1.51 19.63
N GLN A 125 -1.60 -1.25 19.11
CA GLN A 125 -2.82 -1.11 19.93
C GLN A 125 -3.38 -2.46 20.36
N CYS A 126 -2.96 -3.56 19.72
CA CYS A 126 -3.36 -4.90 20.17
C CYS A 126 -2.80 -5.17 21.57
N PRO A 127 -3.61 -5.70 22.52
CA PRO A 127 -3.17 -5.97 23.88
C PRO A 127 -1.92 -6.85 23.97
N GLU A 128 -1.79 -7.82 23.05
CA GLU A 128 -0.64 -8.72 22.98
C GLU A 128 0.65 -8.02 22.57
N ALA A 129 0.57 -6.97 21.77
CA ALA A 129 1.73 -6.19 21.35
C ALA A 129 2.39 -5.43 22.52
N GLN A 130 1.61 -5.01 23.50
CA GLN A 130 2.11 -4.29 24.68
C GLN A 130 3.02 -5.15 25.57
N LEU A 131 2.98 -6.45 25.39
CA LEU A 131 3.78 -7.41 26.15
C LEU A 131 5.13 -7.75 25.50
N VAL A 132 5.37 -7.24 24.29
CA VAL A 132 6.56 -7.58 23.50
C VAL A 132 7.40 -6.34 23.22
N ASN A 133 8.67 -6.38 23.64
CA ASN A 133 9.63 -5.35 23.24
C ASN A 133 10.25 -5.75 21.90
N PHE A 134 9.64 -5.30 20.81
CA PHE A 134 10.07 -5.67 19.48
C PHE A 134 10.90 -4.59 18.77
N ARG A 135 11.72 -5.03 17.82
CA ARG A 135 12.47 -4.16 16.91
C ARG A 135 12.15 -4.59 15.48
N PHE A 136 11.63 -3.67 14.69
CA PHE A 136 11.49 -3.88 13.26
C PHE A 136 12.72 -3.38 12.50
N ARG A 137 12.89 -3.86 11.29
CA ARG A 137 13.94 -3.43 10.37
C ARG A 137 13.31 -2.82 9.13
N ASP A 138 13.93 -1.77 8.63
CA ASP A 138 13.70 -1.34 7.25
C ASP A 138 14.42 -2.32 6.33
N VAL A 139 13.70 -2.83 5.34
CA VAL A 139 14.27 -3.63 4.26
C VAL A 139 14.18 -2.78 3.01
N GLU A 140 15.31 -2.64 2.32
CA GLU A 140 15.38 -1.89 1.07
C GLU A 140 14.35 -2.39 0.05
N TYR A 141 13.78 -1.46 -0.71
CA TYR A 141 12.89 -1.76 -1.81
C TYR A 141 13.66 -2.46 -2.94
N GLY A 142 13.76 -3.77 -2.85
CA GLY A 142 14.40 -4.58 -3.86
C GLY A 142 14.04 -6.04 -3.67
N SER A 143 13.59 -6.70 -4.74
CA SER A 143 13.17 -8.10 -4.69
C SER A 143 14.24 -9.03 -4.12
N ARG A 144 15.51 -8.74 -4.39
CA ARG A 144 16.63 -9.54 -3.92
C ARG A 144 16.86 -9.40 -2.41
N ALA A 145 16.93 -8.18 -1.87
CA ALA A 145 17.14 -7.95 -0.44
C ALA A 145 16.00 -8.53 0.39
N GLN A 146 14.78 -8.41 -0.11
CA GLN A 146 13.59 -9.00 0.52
C GLN A 146 13.61 -10.53 0.47
N ALA A 147 13.99 -11.11 -0.66
CA ALA A 147 14.15 -12.55 -0.80
C ALA A 147 15.20 -13.11 0.17
N GLU A 148 16.38 -12.49 0.23
CA GLU A 148 17.46 -12.89 1.15
C GLU A 148 17.01 -12.76 2.63
N PHE A 149 16.24 -11.72 2.96
CA PHE A 149 15.69 -11.53 4.30
C PHE A 149 14.68 -12.62 4.67
N LEU A 150 13.75 -12.97 3.77
CA LEU A 150 12.77 -14.04 3.96
C LEU A 150 13.45 -15.41 4.06
N GLN A 151 14.43 -15.71 3.19
CA GLN A 151 15.22 -16.97 3.24
C GLN A 151 15.96 -17.13 4.55
N ALA A 152 16.40 -16.03 5.16
CA ALA A 152 17.04 -16.01 6.48
C ALA A 152 16.04 -16.11 7.65
N GLY A 153 14.78 -16.48 7.39
CA GLY A 153 13.72 -16.61 8.40
C GLY A 153 13.14 -15.26 8.85
N GLY A 154 13.24 -14.22 8.02
CA GLY A 154 12.57 -12.94 8.26
C GLY A 154 11.09 -13.00 7.89
N LEU A 155 10.33 -12.06 8.41
CA LEU A 155 8.92 -11.83 8.14
C LEU A 155 8.76 -10.43 7.55
N ILE A 156 7.92 -10.27 6.53
CA ILE A 156 7.66 -8.96 5.93
C ILE A 156 6.16 -8.64 6.05
N LEU A 157 5.83 -7.50 6.68
CA LEU A 157 4.46 -7.02 6.72
C LEU A 157 3.98 -6.65 5.32
N SER A 158 2.78 -7.09 4.97
CA SER A 158 2.18 -6.92 3.66
C SER A 158 0.65 -6.84 3.78
N PHE A 159 -0.06 -7.03 2.69
CA PHE A 159 -1.52 -7.08 2.64
C PHE A 159 -2.00 -8.17 1.67
N SER A 160 -3.26 -8.53 1.76
CA SER A 160 -3.87 -9.58 0.92
C SER A 160 -3.68 -9.30 -0.58
N GLY A 161 -3.29 -10.34 -1.34
CA GLY A 161 -3.06 -10.26 -2.78
C GLY A 161 -1.71 -9.62 -3.17
N SER A 162 -0.83 -9.33 -2.20
CA SER A 162 0.54 -8.92 -2.52
C SER A 162 1.38 -10.15 -2.85
N SER A 163 2.11 -10.11 -3.94
CA SER A 163 3.05 -11.18 -4.29
C SER A 163 4.47 -10.64 -4.37
N LEU A 164 5.40 -11.32 -3.71
CA LEU A 164 6.83 -11.17 -3.98
C LEU A 164 7.19 -12.14 -5.11
N ALA A 165 7.22 -11.63 -6.34
CA ALA A 165 7.81 -12.39 -7.42
C ALA A 165 9.33 -12.26 -7.33
N SER A 166 9.98 -13.21 -6.70
CA SER A 166 11.42 -13.42 -6.82
C SER A 166 11.66 -14.74 -7.52
N ASP A 167 12.57 -14.74 -8.50
CA ASP A 167 12.90 -15.93 -9.27
C ASP A 167 13.30 -17.09 -8.34
N GLY A 168 12.42 -18.09 -8.23
CA GLY A 168 12.68 -19.32 -7.48
C GLY A 168 12.45 -19.29 -5.97
N LEU A 169 11.93 -18.18 -5.39
CA LEU A 169 11.56 -18.16 -3.97
C LEU A 169 10.07 -18.45 -3.81
N GLU A 170 9.75 -19.52 -3.10
CA GLU A 170 8.41 -19.80 -2.62
C GLU A 170 8.11 -18.90 -1.42
N VAL A 171 7.10 -18.04 -1.55
CA VAL A 171 6.66 -17.13 -0.50
C VAL A 171 5.22 -17.50 -0.12
N SER A 172 4.98 -17.63 1.18
CA SER A 172 3.65 -17.87 1.73
C SER A 172 3.11 -16.61 2.40
N GLU A 173 1.82 -16.35 2.19
CA GLU A 173 1.08 -15.35 2.95
C GLU A 173 0.47 -15.99 4.19
N CYS A 174 0.70 -15.39 5.35
CA CYS A 174 0.11 -15.78 6.62
C CYS A 174 -0.86 -14.69 7.09
N SER A 175 -2.02 -15.08 7.59
CA SER A 175 -2.93 -14.17 8.29
C SER A 175 -2.37 -13.81 9.66
N ILE A 176 -2.75 -12.65 10.20
CA ILE A 176 -2.44 -12.26 11.58
C ILE A 176 -3.67 -12.57 12.42
N GLU A 177 -3.57 -13.49 13.38
CA GLU A 177 -4.67 -13.80 14.29
C GLU A 177 -5.02 -12.62 15.18
N GLY A 178 -6.31 -12.38 15.39
CA GLY A 178 -6.79 -11.22 16.14
C GLY A 178 -6.73 -9.90 15.38
N SER A 179 -6.30 -9.93 14.11
CA SER A 179 -6.21 -8.73 13.26
C SER A 179 -7.51 -8.38 12.53
N HIS A 180 -8.64 -8.97 12.89
CA HIS A 180 -9.92 -8.61 12.27
C HIS A 180 -10.25 -7.12 12.37
N ASP A 181 -9.59 -6.40 13.29
CA ASP A 181 -9.69 -4.96 13.47
C ASP A 181 -8.49 -4.20 12.84
N VAL A 182 -7.51 -4.88 12.21
CA VAL A 182 -6.32 -4.26 11.63
C VAL A 182 -6.38 -4.39 10.10
N ALA A 183 -7.29 -3.62 9.52
CA ALA A 183 -7.33 -3.45 8.07
C ALA A 183 -6.40 -2.30 7.65
N LEU A 184 -5.83 -2.43 6.46
CA LEU A 184 -5.07 -1.38 5.80
C LEU A 184 -6.05 -0.49 5.03
N PRO A 185 -6.40 0.70 5.54
CA PRO A 185 -7.27 1.61 4.81
C PRO A 185 -6.53 2.16 3.59
N ILE A 186 -7.26 2.37 2.52
CA ILE A 186 -6.74 2.92 1.27
C ILE A 186 -7.51 4.18 0.93
N TYR A 187 -6.80 5.28 0.80
CA TYR A 187 -7.38 6.60 0.53
C TYR A 187 -6.96 7.10 -0.84
N PHE A 188 -7.90 7.73 -1.51
CA PHE A 188 -7.66 8.58 -2.68
C PHE A 188 -7.57 10.02 -2.19
N CYS A 189 -6.37 10.57 -2.22
CA CYS A 189 -6.06 11.90 -1.72
C CYS A 189 -5.95 12.91 -2.87
N TYR A 190 -6.41 14.13 -2.64
CA TYR A 190 -6.40 15.21 -3.62
C TYR A 190 -6.36 16.57 -2.91
N ARG A 191 -6.01 17.64 -3.61
CA ARG A 191 -6.05 18.99 -3.03
C ARG A 191 -7.49 19.41 -2.74
N GLN A 192 -7.70 19.99 -1.57
CA GLN A 192 -8.98 20.56 -1.21
C GLN A 192 -9.46 21.53 -2.31
N ASN A 193 -10.72 21.42 -2.70
CA ASN A 193 -11.34 22.22 -3.79
C ASN A 193 -10.83 21.93 -5.21
N ALA A 194 -10.00 20.93 -5.45
CA ALA A 194 -9.53 20.55 -6.77
C ALA A 194 -10.31 19.37 -7.41
N TRP A 195 -11.36 18.88 -6.75
CA TRP A 195 -12.16 17.76 -7.25
C TRP A 195 -12.84 18.10 -8.58
N THR A 196 -12.60 17.29 -9.59
CA THR A 196 -13.15 17.42 -10.96
C THR A 196 -13.78 16.11 -11.41
N ASP A 197 -14.46 16.11 -12.55
CA ASP A 197 -15.02 14.89 -13.16
C ASP A 197 -13.93 13.85 -13.45
N ARG A 198 -12.71 14.28 -13.77
CA ARG A 198 -11.57 13.36 -13.96
C ARG A 198 -11.20 12.65 -12.65
N HIS A 199 -11.15 13.36 -11.53
CA HIS A 199 -10.95 12.75 -10.20
C HIS A 199 -12.03 11.73 -9.90
N GLN A 200 -13.30 12.08 -10.17
CA GLN A 200 -14.43 11.18 -9.99
C GLN A 200 -14.29 9.91 -10.84
N THR A 201 -13.89 10.05 -12.09
CA THR A 201 -13.71 8.93 -13.03
C THR A 201 -12.62 7.99 -12.55
N VAL A 202 -11.43 8.53 -12.22
CA VAL A 202 -10.30 7.73 -11.70
C VAL A 202 -10.66 7.06 -10.38
N PHE A 203 -11.26 7.80 -9.44
CA PHE A 203 -11.70 7.27 -8.15
C PHE A 203 -12.65 6.07 -8.30
N LEU A 204 -13.71 6.22 -9.11
CA LEU A 204 -14.71 5.16 -9.32
C LEU A 204 -14.11 3.93 -10.01
N HIS A 205 -13.14 4.13 -10.89
CA HIS A 205 -12.45 3.03 -11.54
C HIS A 205 -11.60 2.24 -10.53
N LEU A 206 -10.78 2.93 -9.73
CA LEU A 206 -9.96 2.31 -8.70
C LEU A 206 -10.80 1.58 -7.65
N LEU A 207 -11.93 2.17 -7.25
CA LEU A 207 -12.85 1.56 -6.29
C LEU A 207 -13.38 0.19 -6.77
N ARG A 208 -13.64 0.03 -8.08
CA ARG A 208 -14.10 -1.23 -8.66
C ARG A 208 -13.03 -2.32 -8.64
N HIS A 209 -11.78 -1.94 -8.78
CA HIS A 209 -10.63 -2.84 -8.89
C HIS A 209 -9.90 -3.10 -7.55
N LEU A 210 -10.34 -2.47 -6.47
CA LEU A 210 -9.75 -2.69 -5.15
C LEU A 210 -10.20 -4.01 -4.52
N ALA A 211 -11.41 -4.45 -4.81
CA ALA A 211 -12.08 -5.58 -4.16
C ALA A 211 -11.79 -6.96 -4.83
N SER A 212 -11.00 -6.96 -5.90
CA SER A 212 -10.68 -8.18 -6.66
C SER A 212 -9.50 -8.97 -6.07
#